data_cd6a3fd57b2d3e2eb075c8853bd1947d
#
_entry.id   cd6a3fd57b2d3e2eb075c8853bd1947d
#
_cell.length_a   1.000
_cell.length_b   1.000
_cell.length_c   1.000
_cell.angle_alpha   90.00
_cell.angle_beta   90.00
_cell.angle_gamma   90.00
#
_symmetry.space_group_name_H-M   'P 1'
#
loop_
_entity.id
_entity.type
_entity.pdbx_description
1 polymer ?
#
loop_
_entity_poly.entity_id
_entity_poly.type
_entity_poly.pdbx_seq_one_letter_code
_entity_poly.pdbx_strand_id
1 'polypeptide(L)'
;YPIIATSFEGLETRRCQSPISARNAENIAITGHGTFDGNGDCWRPVKKGKLTASQWKKLVKSGGVLDEKQEVWYPTAGSLKGAMACKDFNVPEGINTDEEWAEIRPWLRPVLLSIVKSKKVLLEGVTFKNSPSWCLHPLSCEDFTVNNIMVINPWYSQNGDAIDLESCKNALIINSVFDAGDDAICIKSGKDEDGRRRGEPCQNVIVKNNTVLHGHGGFVVGSEMSGGVKNIYVEDCTFMGTDVGLRFKSTRGRGGVVENIYINNINMINIPNEPLLFDLFYGGKGAGEESEEDLLNRMKTSIPPVTEETPAFRNIHISNIVCRGSGRAMFFN
;
A
#
# COMPACT_ATOMS: atom_id res chain seq x y z
N TYR A 1 -4.30 20.47 -8.67
CA TYR A 1 -4.44 20.36 -7.21
C TYR A 1 -3.42 21.25 -6.53
N PRO A 2 -3.76 21.99 -5.45
CA PRO A 2 -2.81 22.82 -4.71
C PRO A 2 -1.74 21.96 -4.04
N ILE A 3 -0.54 22.50 -3.95
CA ILE A 3 0.53 21.91 -3.14
C ILE A 3 0.32 22.40 -1.69
N ILE A 4 0.26 21.47 -0.76
CA ILE A 4 0.05 21.73 0.66
C ILE A 4 1.20 21.18 1.49
N ALA A 5 1.51 21.86 2.59
CA ALA A 5 2.41 21.33 3.61
C ALA A 5 1.74 20.13 4.31
N THR A 6 2.50 19.08 4.50
CA THR A 6 2.03 17.84 5.14
C THR A 6 3.21 17.09 5.74
N SER A 7 2.94 15.97 6.38
CA SER A 7 3.96 14.98 6.72
C SER A 7 3.74 13.69 5.93
N PHE A 8 4.80 12.99 5.64
CA PHE A 8 4.79 11.65 5.05
C PHE A 8 5.75 10.77 5.84
N GLU A 9 5.21 9.71 6.42
CA GLU A 9 5.99 8.78 7.26
C GLU A 9 6.80 9.48 8.36
N GLY A 10 6.24 10.52 8.97
CA GLY A 10 6.89 11.32 10.03
C GLY A 10 7.82 12.44 9.54
N LEU A 11 8.04 12.56 8.24
CA LEU A 11 8.88 13.60 7.65
C LEU A 11 8.03 14.75 7.11
N GLU A 12 8.40 15.99 7.46
CA GLU A 12 7.77 17.19 6.93
C GLU A 12 8.05 17.32 5.42
N THR A 13 7.02 17.57 4.63
CA THR A 13 7.11 17.69 3.17
C THR A 13 5.96 18.48 2.59
N ARG A 14 5.91 18.58 1.27
CA ARG A 14 4.76 19.09 0.52
C ARG A 14 4.26 18.03 -0.47
N ARG A 15 2.95 17.95 -0.64
CA ARG A 15 2.29 17.08 -1.62
C ARG A 15 1.10 17.76 -2.25
N CYS A 16 0.62 17.25 -3.37
CA CYS A 16 -0.65 17.70 -3.90
C CYS A 16 -1.79 17.26 -2.99
N GLN A 17 -2.71 18.17 -2.70
CA GLN A 17 -3.93 17.85 -1.95
C GLN A 17 -4.75 16.79 -2.69
N SER A 18 -5.28 15.84 -1.96
CA SER A 18 -6.19 14.82 -2.49
C SER A 18 -7.45 15.46 -3.04
N PRO A 19 -7.92 15.06 -4.24
CA PRO A 19 -9.12 15.62 -4.84
C PRO A 19 -10.39 15.39 -4.01
N ILE A 20 -10.43 14.27 -3.28
CA ILE A 20 -11.48 13.96 -2.32
C ILE A 20 -10.82 13.90 -0.95
N SER A 21 -11.12 14.87 -0.09
CA SER A 21 -10.47 14.93 1.22
C SER A 21 -11.44 15.43 2.30
N ALA A 22 -11.29 14.84 3.50
CA ALA A 22 -11.96 15.28 4.72
C ALA A 22 -11.00 15.15 5.91
N ARG A 23 -11.13 16.06 6.86
CA ARG A 23 -10.38 16.02 8.11
C ARG A 23 -11.26 16.44 9.28
N ASN A 24 -11.20 15.68 10.38
CA ASN A 24 -12.00 15.92 11.58
C ASN A 24 -13.51 16.00 11.30
N ALA A 25 -13.98 15.26 10.30
CA ALA A 25 -15.39 15.22 9.92
C ALA A 25 -16.12 14.10 10.67
N GLU A 26 -17.43 14.26 10.83
CA GLU A 26 -18.29 13.25 11.42
C GLU A 26 -19.57 13.08 10.61
N ASN A 27 -20.10 11.85 10.53
CA ASN A 27 -21.29 11.53 9.79
C ASN A 27 -21.22 11.93 8.30
N ILE A 28 -20.17 11.53 7.61
CA ILE A 28 -20.00 11.79 6.18
C ILE A 28 -20.15 10.50 5.37
N ALA A 29 -20.71 10.64 4.17
CA ALA A 29 -20.86 9.51 3.26
C ALA A 29 -20.60 9.91 1.81
N ILE A 30 -20.08 8.95 1.05
CA ILE A 30 -20.06 8.96 -0.41
C ILE A 30 -20.86 7.76 -0.86
N THR A 31 -22.00 7.98 -1.48
CA THR A 31 -22.94 6.92 -1.87
C THR A 31 -23.43 7.07 -3.30
N GLY A 32 -24.01 6.00 -3.84
CA GLY A 32 -24.60 6.00 -5.19
C GLY A 32 -23.84 5.07 -6.15
N HIS A 33 -23.88 5.36 -7.46
CA HIS A 33 -23.32 4.51 -8.51
C HIS A 33 -22.34 5.24 -9.44
N GLY A 34 -21.87 6.42 -9.00
CA GLY A 34 -20.94 7.23 -9.78
C GLY A 34 -19.51 6.68 -9.79
N THR A 35 -18.68 7.24 -10.67
CA THR A 35 -17.27 6.91 -10.79
C THR A 35 -16.41 8.14 -10.52
N PHE A 36 -15.43 8.01 -9.63
CA PHE A 36 -14.38 8.98 -9.40
C PHE A 36 -13.11 8.48 -10.14
N ASP A 37 -12.71 9.21 -11.17
CA ASP A 37 -11.50 8.91 -11.96
C ASP A 37 -10.38 9.87 -11.57
N GLY A 38 -9.28 9.33 -11.03
CA GLY A 38 -8.14 10.11 -10.58
C GLY A 38 -7.22 10.59 -11.71
N ASN A 39 -7.46 10.15 -12.96
CA ASN A 39 -6.62 10.46 -14.12
C ASN A 39 -5.12 10.17 -13.85
N GLY A 40 -4.85 9.06 -13.19
CA GLY A 40 -3.52 8.72 -12.68
C GLY A 40 -2.44 8.56 -13.73
N ASP A 41 -2.80 8.29 -14.99
CA ASP A 41 -1.84 8.12 -16.09
C ASP A 41 -1.01 9.40 -16.34
N CYS A 42 -1.56 10.57 -16.00
CA CYS A 42 -0.83 11.84 -16.09
C CYS A 42 0.18 12.05 -14.94
N TRP A 43 0.18 11.18 -13.94
CA TRP A 43 0.97 11.32 -12.71
C TRP A 43 1.99 10.22 -12.52
N ARG A 44 1.62 8.98 -12.87
CA ARG A 44 2.37 7.79 -12.47
C ARG A 44 3.58 7.55 -13.35
N PRO A 45 4.75 7.26 -12.76
CA PRO A 45 5.82 6.60 -13.48
C PRO A 45 5.41 5.17 -13.84
N VAL A 46 5.97 4.63 -14.91
CA VAL A 46 5.71 3.26 -15.37
C VAL A 46 7.03 2.53 -15.56
N LYS A 47 7.18 1.40 -14.88
CA LYS A 47 8.35 0.53 -15.02
C LYS A 47 8.23 -0.33 -16.27
N LYS A 48 9.30 -0.40 -17.08
CA LYS A 48 9.39 -1.20 -18.31
C LYS A 48 9.02 -2.67 -18.06
N GLY A 49 9.50 -3.25 -16.98
CA GLY A 49 9.24 -4.65 -16.60
C GLY A 49 7.77 -4.98 -16.29
N LYS A 50 6.91 -3.97 -16.13
CA LYS A 50 5.46 -4.15 -15.92
C LYS A 50 4.68 -4.21 -17.24
N LEU A 51 5.30 -3.95 -18.38
CA LEU A 51 4.65 -3.87 -19.69
C LEU A 51 5.26 -4.85 -20.68
N THR A 52 4.47 -5.28 -21.64
CA THR A 52 5.01 -5.98 -22.83
C THR A 52 5.83 -5.03 -23.68
N ALA A 53 6.73 -5.56 -24.51
CA ALA A 53 7.58 -4.74 -25.40
C ALA A 53 6.75 -3.80 -26.32
N SER A 54 5.58 -4.25 -26.78
CA SER A 54 4.66 -3.46 -27.60
C SER A 54 4.03 -2.31 -26.82
N GLN A 55 3.56 -2.57 -25.60
CA GLN A 55 2.98 -1.57 -24.70
C GLN A 55 4.03 -0.53 -24.32
N TRP A 56 5.25 -0.95 -23.97
CA TRP A 56 6.36 -0.06 -23.68
C TRP A 56 6.69 0.87 -24.84
N LYS A 57 6.85 0.32 -26.04
CA LYS A 57 7.12 1.11 -27.27
C LYS A 57 6.01 2.14 -27.52
N LYS A 58 4.75 1.77 -27.32
CA LYS A 58 3.60 2.68 -27.46
C LYS A 58 3.65 3.79 -26.41
N LEU A 59 3.95 3.46 -25.16
CA LEU A 59 4.05 4.43 -24.06
C LEU A 59 5.17 5.44 -24.32
N VAL A 60 6.37 4.98 -24.65
CA VAL A 60 7.51 5.87 -24.96
C VAL A 60 7.20 6.78 -26.16
N LYS A 61 6.50 6.27 -27.17
CA LYS A 61 6.09 7.07 -28.34
C LYS A 61 5.03 8.13 -28.01
N SER A 62 4.27 7.97 -26.93
CA SER A 62 3.24 8.94 -26.53
C SER A 62 3.80 10.24 -25.93
N GLY A 63 5.09 10.30 -25.68
CA GLY A 63 5.77 11.42 -25.03
C GLY A 63 6.33 11.04 -23.67
N GLY A 64 6.52 12.03 -22.78
CA GLY A 64 7.17 11.83 -21.50
C GLY A 64 8.69 11.73 -21.60
N VAL A 65 9.33 11.29 -20.52
CA VAL A 65 10.80 11.16 -20.43
C VAL A 65 11.16 9.82 -19.79
N LEU A 66 12.35 9.32 -20.09
CA LEU A 66 12.91 8.10 -19.50
C LEU A 66 13.98 8.45 -18.46
N ASP A 67 14.15 7.60 -17.46
CA ASP A 67 15.32 7.63 -16.60
C ASP A 67 16.60 7.29 -17.39
N GLU A 68 17.77 7.48 -16.77
CA GLU A 68 19.08 7.24 -17.42
C GLU A 68 19.24 5.77 -17.88
N LYS A 69 18.65 4.82 -17.15
CA LYS A 69 18.70 3.39 -17.49
C LYS A 69 17.68 2.97 -18.53
N GLN A 70 16.77 3.85 -18.92
CA GLN A 70 15.63 3.59 -19.82
C GLN A 70 14.71 2.45 -19.32
N GLU A 71 14.58 2.35 -18.01
CA GLU A 71 13.76 1.32 -17.35
C GLU A 71 12.49 1.88 -16.74
N VAL A 72 12.42 3.18 -16.50
CA VAL A 72 11.23 3.87 -15.97
C VAL A 72 10.85 5.04 -16.87
N TRP A 73 9.61 5.05 -17.29
CA TRP A 73 9.01 6.18 -18.01
C TRP A 73 8.32 7.12 -17.01
N TYR A 74 8.48 8.40 -17.19
CA TYR A 74 7.84 9.46 -16.43
C TYR A 74 6.98 10.33 -17.33
N PRO A 75 5.78 10.77 -16.90
CA PRO A 75 4.89 11.58 -17.74
C PRO A 75 5.47 12.95 -18.09
N THR A 76 6.35 13.51 -17.25
CA THR A 76 6.99 14.82 -17.47
C THR A 76 8.41 14.85 -16.92
N ALA A 77 9.21 15.82 -17.40
CA ALA A 77 10.55 16.10 -16.84
C ALA A 77 10.47 16.51 -15.34
N GLY A 78 9.43 17.22 -14.93
CA GLY A 78 9.21 17.58 -13.52
C GLY A 78 8.94 16.35 -12.64
N SER A 79 8.26 15.33 -13.17
CA SER A 79 8.08 14.05 -12.48
C SER A 79 9.41 13.32 -12.27
N LEU A 80 10.25 13.26 -13.30
CA LEU A 80 11.59 12.68 -13.20
C LEU A 80 12.47 13.46 -12.22
N LYS A 81 12.47 14.81 -12.30
CA LYS A 81 13.22 15.66 -11.38
C LYS A 81 12.82 15.42 -9.93
N GLY A 82 11.53 15.33 -9.66
CA GLY A 82 11.01 15.02 -8.31
C GLY A 82 11.43 13.64 -7.82
N ALA A 83 11.41 12.62 -8.70
CA ALA A 83 11.88 11.28 -8.38
C ALA A 83 13.38 11.27 -8.01
N MET A 84 14.20 11.99 -8.77
CA MET A 84 15.64 12.10 -8.52
C MET A 84 15.98 12.88 -7.24
N ALA A 85 15.09 13.75 -6.77
CA ALA A 85 15.25 14.48 -5.52
C ALA A 85 14.95 13.61 -4.28
N CYS A 86 14.32 12.44 -4.44
CA CYS A 86 14.06 11.51 -3.35
C CYS A 86 15.20 10.49 -3.22
N LYS A 87 15.74 10.32 -1.99
CA LYS A 87 16.76 9.28 -1.71
C LYS A 87 16.11 8.04 -1.11
N ASP A 88 15.78 8.08 0.16
CA ASP A 88 15.32 6.91 0.93
C ASP A 88 13.79 6.85 1.10
N PHE A 89 13.12 7.99 0.98
CA PHE A 89 11.67 8.13 1.13
C PHE A 89 11.08 8.88 -0.06
N ASN A 90 9.78 8.80 -0.27
CA ASN A 90 9.08 9.61 -1.28
C ASN A 90 8.98 11.08 -0.87
N VAL A 91 9.96 11.59 -0.15
CA VAL A 91 10.10 12.97 0.30
C VAL A 91 11.24 13.62 -0.47
N PRO A 92 10.97 14.60 -1.34
CA PRO A 92 12.02 15.32 -2.05
C PRO A 92 12.92 16.11 -1.11
N GLU A 93 14.23 15.99 -1.33
CA GLU A 93 15.26 16.73 -0.61
C GLU A 93 15.83 17.85 -1.50
N GLY A 94 16.32 18.93 -0.87
CA GLY A 94 16.97 20.03 -1.56
C GLY A 94 16.02 20.93 -2.38
N ILE A 95 14.71 20.83 -2.16
CA ILE A 95 13.68 21.67 -2.76
C ILE A 95 13.34 22.78 -1.76
N ASN A 96 13.68 24.03 -2.06
CA ASN A 96 13.64 25.12 -1.09
C ASN A 96 12.65 26.24 -1.43
N THR A 97 12.33 26.45 -2.71
CA THR A 97 11.46 27.55 -3.15
C THR A 97 10.11 27.04 -3.65
N ASP A 98 9.11 27.90 -3.68
CA ASP A 98 7.78 27.56 -4.18
C ASP A 98 7.81 27.24 -5.68
N GLU A 99 8.70 27.87 -6.44
CA GLU A 99 8.93 27.60 -7.87
C GLU A 99 9.48 26.19 -8.06
N GLU A 100 10.47 25.78 -7.28
CA GLU A 100 11.02 24.42 -7.33
C GLU A 100 9.97 23.35 -6.97
N TRP A 101 9.16 23.60 -5.94
CA TRP A 101 8.04 22.74 -5.61
C TRP A 101 6.99 22.68 -6.74
N ALA A 102 6.72 23.81 -7.40
CA ALA A 102 5.81 23.84 -8.54
C ALA A 102 6.33 23.06 -9.74
N GLU A 103 7.64 23.08 -9.99
CA GLU A 103 8.29 22.33 -11.07
C GLU A 103 8.15 20.81 -10.87
N ILE A 104 8.33 20.31 -9.65
CA ILE A 104 8.20 18.89 -9.35
C ILE A 104 6.76 18.45 -8.99
N ARG A 105 5.77 19.34 -9.13
CA ARG A 105 4.35 19.02 -8.84
C ARG A 105 3.89 17.68 -9.42
N PRO A 106 4.24 17.27 -10.66
CA PRO A 106 3.81 15.99 -11.22
C PRO A 106 4.34 14.76 -10.46
N TRP A 107 5.38 14.91 -9.65
CA TRP A 107 5.89 13.88 -8.75
C TRP A 107 5.13 13.82 -7.42
N LEU A 108 4.55 14.91 -6.97
CA LEU A 108 3.83 15.03 -5.70
C LEU A 108 2.42 14.41 -5.80
N ARG A 109 2.34 13.20 -6.30
CA ARG A 109 1.12 12.46 -6.63
C ARG A 109 0.15 12.43 -5.44
N PRO A 110 -1.09 12.94 -5.57
CA PRO A 110 -2.08 12.82 -4.50
C PRO A 110 -2.61 11.39 -4.41
N VAL A 111 -3.06 10.96 -3.25
CA VAL A 111 -4.00 9.85 -3.12
C VAL A 111 -5.38 10.33 -3.62
N LEU A 112 -6.19 9.44 -4.18
CA LEU A 112 -7.49 9.85 -4.73
C LEU A 112 -8.45 10.29 -3.63
N LEU A 113 -8.55 9.53 -2.55
CA LEU A 113 -9.38 9.86 -1.39
C LEU A 113 -8.55 9.81 -0.12
N SER A 114 -8.51 10.92 0.62
CA SER A 114 -7.85 11.04 1.93
C SER A 114 -8.85 11.49 2.98
N ILE A 115 -9.15 10.64 3.95
CA ILE A 115 -10.02 10.95 5.08
C ILE A 115 -9.22 10.77 6.36
N VAL A 116 -9.05 11.85 7.12
CA VAL A 116 -8.14 11.89 8.27
C VAL A 116 -8.90 12.26 9.55
N LYS A 117 -8.67 11.52 10.64
CA LYS A 117 -9.23 11.79 11.98
C LYS A 117 -10.74 12.04 11.95
N SER A 118 -11.46 11.25 11.17
CA SER A 118 -12.90 11.39 10.95
C SER A 118 -13.65 10.19 11.53
N LYS A 119 -14.96 10.39 11.83
CA LYS A 119 -15.81 9.37 12.45
C LYS A 119 -17.10 9.13 11.68
N LYS A 120 -17.59 7.89 11.74
CA LYS A 120 -18.85 7.49 11.08
C LYS A 120 -18.82 7.83 9.59
N VAL A 121 -17.90 7.22 8.88
CA VAL A 121 -17.67 7.43 7.44
C VAL A 121 -18.23 6.24 6.67
N LEU A 122 -18.98 6.50 5.63
CA LEU A 122 -19.52 5.47 4.73
C LEU A 122 -19.09 5.73 3.29
N LEU A 123 -18.50 4.72 2.65
CA LEU A 123 -18.29 4.65 1.20
C LEU A 123 -19.15 3.51 0.65
N GLU A 124 -20.12 3.78 -0.20
CA GLU A 124 -21.07 2.76 -0.66
C GLU A 124 -21.48 2.92 -2.12
N GLY A 125 -21.37 1.82 -2.87
CA GLY A 125 -21.93 1.68 -4.23
C GLY A 125 -21.14 2.35 -5.35
N VAL A 126 -20.17 3.19 -5.04
CA VAL A 126 -19.40 3.99 -6.00
C VAL A 126 -18.16 3.26 -6.50
N THR A 127 -17.63 3.73 -7.62
CA THR A 127 -16.38 3.26 -8.19
C THR A 127 -15.29 4.32 -8.03
N PHE A 128 -14.11 3.92 -7.54
CA PHE A 128 -12.89 4.72 -7.54
C PHE A 128 -11.90 4.10 -8.51
N LYS A 129 -11.32 4.87 -9.40
CA LYS A 129 -10.38 4.30 -10.37
C LYS A 129 -9.23 5.22 -10.71
N ASN A 130 -8.16 4.61 -11.22
CA ASN A 130 -7.06 5.29 -11.87
C ASN A 130 -6.44 6.38 -10.97
N SER A 131 -6.14 6.02 -9.71
CA SER A 131 -5.52 6.93 -8.76
C SER A 131 -4.10 7.31 -9.16
N PRO A 132 -3.64 8.52 -8.90
CA PRO A 132 -2.24 8.92 -9.09
C PRO A 132 -1.25 8.15 -8.20
N SER A 133 -1.69 7.74 -7.01
CA SER A 133 -0.96 6.99 -5.99
C SER A 133 -1.92 6.03 -5.32
N TRP A 134 -1.81 5.77 -4.01
CA TRP A 134 -2.83 5.02 -3.26
C TRP A 134 -4.23 5.53 -3.58
N CYS A 135 -5.19 4.64 -3.64
CA CYS A 135 -6.55 5.06 -4.02
C CYS A 135 -7.34 5.58 -2.82
N LEU A 136 -7.57 4.74 -1.84
CA LEU A 136 -8.33 5.09 -0.64
C LEU A 136 -7.39 5.07 0.57
N HIS A 137 -7.24 6.21 1.25
CA HIS A 137 -6.39 6.33 2.43
C HIS A 137 -7.16 6.96 3.61
N PRO A 138 -7.93 6.16 4.34
CA PRO A 138 -8.42 6.56 5.66
C PRO A 138 -7.28 6.45 6.69
N LEU A 139 -7.07 7.55 7.44
CA LEU A 139 -6.02 7.67 8.45
C LEU A 139 -6.60 8.09 9.79
N SER A 140 -6.37 7.33 10.85
CA SER A 140 -6.87 7.60 12.22
C SER A 140 -8.38 7.84 12.27
N CYS A 141 -9.14 7.07 11.47
CA CYS A 141 -10.61 7.16 11.44
C CYS A 141 -11.25 6.15 12.42
N GLU A 142 -12.46 6.46 12.86
CA GLU A 142 -13.28 5.59 13.70
C GLU A 142 -14.65 5.34 13.06
N ASP A 143 -15.15 4.09 13.15
CA ASP A 143 -16.40 3.66 12.52
C ASP A 143 -16.41 3.94 11.00
N PHE A 144 -15.44 3.31 10.30
CA PHE A 144 -15.24 3.48 8.86
C PHE A 144 -15.83 2.28 8.11
N THR A 145 -16.80 2.52 7.25
CA THR A 145 -17.46 1.47 6.47
C THR A 145 -17.23 1.64 4.98
N VAL A 146 -16.79 0.55 4.35
CA VAL A 146 -16.71 0.37 2.89
C VAL A 146 -17.64 -0.76 2.52
N ASN A 147 -18.65 -0.49 1.71
CA ASN A 147 -19.64 -1.48 1.31
C ASN A 147 -19.96 -1.37 -0.19
N ASN A 148 -19.88 -2.48 -0.89
CA ASN A 148 -20.30 -2.59 -2.29
C ASN A 148 -19.66 -1.52 -3.21
N ILE A 149 -18.37 -1.22 -3.02
CA ILE A 149 -17.60 -0.35 -3.90
C ILE A 149 -16.74 -1.15 -4.89
N MET A 150 -16.26 -0.45 -5.91
CA MET A 150 -15.23 -0.97 -6.79
C MET A 150 -14.03 -0.03 -6.81
N VAL A 151 -12.81 -0.60 -6.65
CA VAL A 151 -11.56 0.14 -6.83
C VAL A 151 -10.81 -0.49 -7.98
N ILE A 152 -10.40 0.32 -8.97
CA ILE A 152 -9.71 -0.16 -10.18
C ILE A 152 -8.47 0.70 -10.43
N ASN A 153 -7.30 0.15 -10.14
CA ASN A 153 -6.03 0.71 -10.57
C ASN A 153 -5.35 -0.24 -11.57
N PRO A 154 -4.68 0.26 -12.61
CA PRO A 154 -3.97 -0.60 -13.55
C PRO A 154 -2.89 -1.45 -12.84
N TRP A 155 -2.68 -2.69 -13.31
CA TRP A 155 -1.66 -3.61 -12.74
C TRP A 155 -0.23 -3.02 -12.76
N TYR A 156 0.05 -2.09 -13.65
CA TYR A 156 1.35 -1.42 -13.77
C TYR A 156 1.47 -0.16 -12.91
N SER A 157 0.42 0.21 -12.18
CA SER A 157 0.42 1.44 -11.39
C SER A 157 1.32 1.28 -10.16
N GLN A 158 2.43 2.01 -10.17
CA GLN A 158 3.34 2.06 -9.04
C GLN A 158 2.70 2.79 -7.85
N ASN A 159 2.71 2.15 -6.68
CA ASN A 159 1.95 2.57 -5.49
C ASN A 159 0.45 2.72 -5.79
N GLY A 160 -0.07 1.82 -6.61
CA GLY A 160 -1.49 1.77 -6.97
C GLY A 160 -2.29 0.90 -6.03
N ASP A 161 -2.04 1.02 -4.73
CA ASP A 161 -2.77 0.33 -3.67
C ASP A 161 -4.26 0.69 -3.73
N ALA A 162 -5.14 -0.27 -3.48
CA ALA A 162 -6.57 0.01 -3.57
C ALA A 162 -7.10 0.67 -2.29
N ILE A 163 -6.78 0.12 -1.13
CA ILE A 163 -7.11 0.74 0.16
C ILE A 163 -6.00 0.52 1.18
N ASP A 164 -5.52 1.61 1.76
CA ASP A 164 -4.59 1.63 2.89
C ASP A 164 -5.32 2.11 4.13
N LEU A 165 -5.82 1.16 4.92
CA LEU A 165 -6.50 1.44 6.18
C LEU A 165 -5.46 1.65 7.26
N GLU A 166 -5.17 2.92 7.60
CA GLU A 166 -4.07 3.26 8.49
C GLU A 166 -4.56 3.77 9.85
N SER A 167 -4.13 3.12 10.93
CA SER A 167 -4.47 3.50 12.32
C SER A 167 -5.97 3.72 12.56
N CYS A 168 -6.82 3.01 11.84
CA CYS A 168 -8.27 3.11 11.96
C CYS A 168 -8.80 2.15 13.02
N LYS A 169 -9.95 2.49 13.58
CA LYS A 169 -10.63 1.70 14.61
C LYS A 169 -12.08 1.43 14.23
N ASN A 170 -12.55 0.20 14.45
CA ASN A 170 -13.91 -0.23 14.13
C ASN A 170 -14.21 -0.05 12.64
N ALA A 171 -13.48 -0.70 11.77
CA ALA A 171 -13.68 -0.60 10.33
C ALA A 171 -14.34 -1.86 9.75
N LEU A 172 -15.15 -1.65 8.72
CA LEU A 172 -15.85 -2.70 7.98
C LEU A 172 -15.59 -2.54 6.48
N ILE A 173 -14.97 -3.54 5.84
CA ILE A 173 -14.71 -3.56 4.39
C ILE A 173 -15.42 -4.79 3.83
N ILE A 174 -16.56 -4.58 3.18
CA ILE A 174 -17.42 -5.69 2.75
C ILE A 174 -17.94 -5.55 1.33
N ASN A 175 -18.27 -6.71 0.73
CA ASN A 175 -19.01 -6.82 -0.54
C ASN A 175 -18.39 -6.04 -1.70
N SER A 176 -17.09 -5.83 -1.69
CA SER A 176 -16.40 -4.91 -2.58
C SER A 176 -15.42 -5.64 -3.52
N VAL A 177 -15.07 -4.97 -4.61
CA VAL A 177 -14.11 -5.48 -5.61
C VAL A 177 -12.91 -4.56 -5.67
N PHE A 178 -11.72 -5.14 -5.58
CA PHE A 178 -10.45 -4.41 -5.62
C PHE A 178 -9.58 -4.96 -6.75
N ASP A 179 -9.15 -4.09 -7.64
CA ASP A 179 -8.19 -4.35 -8.70
C ASP A 179 -7.04 -3.35 -8.54
N ALA A 180 -5.88 -3.81 -8.10
CA ALA A 180 -4.78 -2.95 -7.66
C ALA A 180 -3.50 -3.20 -8.48
N GLY A 181 -2.66 -2.18 -8.55
CA GLY A 181 -1.32 -2.29 -9.13
C GLY A 181 -0.21 -2.50 -8.09
N ASP A 182 -0.57 -2.34 -6.81
CA ASP A 182 0.25 -2.64 -5.64
C ASP A 182 -0.61 -3.43 -4.63
N ASP A 183 -0.53 -3.22 -3.33
CA ASP A 183 -1.34 -3.97 -2.36
C ASP A 183 -2.85 -3.66 -2.51
N ALA A 184 -3.70 -4.67 -2.40
CA ALA A 184 -5.15 -4.48 -2.59
C ALA A 184 -5.83 -3.98 -1.30
N ILE A 185 -5.94 -4.82 -0.28
CA ILE A 185 -6.50 -4.43 1.03
C ILE A 185 -5.34 -4.43 2.03
N CYS A 186 -4.84 -3.26 2.36
CA CYS A 186 -3.65 -3.09 3.19
C CYS A 186 -3.97 -2.45 4.55
N ILE A 187 -3.50 -3.08 5.61
CA ILE A 187 -3.65 -2.60 6.99
C ILE A 187 -2.32 -2.01 7.44
N LYS A 188 -2.34 -0.75 7.84
CA LYS A 188 -1.17 0.02 8.25
C LYS A 188 -1.41 0.74 9.58
N SER A 189 -0.33 1.17 10.24
CA SER A 189 -0.39 1.96 11.48
C SER A 189 0.84 2.84 11.70
N GLY A 190 1.35 3.42 10.62
CA GLY A 190 2.52 4.29 10.65
C GLY A 190 3.84 3.56 10.59
N LYS A 191 4.89 4.32 10.32
CA LYS A 191 6.24 3.84 10.04
C LYS A 191 7.22 4.24 11.13
N ASP A 192 8.06 3.28 11.53
CA ASP A 192 9.22 3.46 12.39
C ASP A 192 8.89 4.25 13.68
N GLU A 193 9.75 5.18 14.07
CA GLU A 193 9.58 6.00 15.27
C GLU A 193 8.27 6.80 15.27
N ASP A 194 7.87 7.38 14.13
CA ASP A 194 6.63 8.14 14.03
C ASP A 194 5.40 7.28 14.35
N GLY A 195 5.34 6.08 13.78
CA GLY A 195 4.27 5.13 14.05
C GLY A 195 4.24 4.66 15.51
N ARG A 196 5.42 4.34 16.07
CA ARG A 196 5.53 3.95 17.50
C ARG A 196 5.13 5.09 18.43
N ARG A 197 5.61 6.32 18.18
CA ARG A 197 5.30 7.52 18.95
C ARG A 197 3.83 7.89 18.88
N ARG A 198 3.21 7.76 17.70
CA ARG A 198 1.78 7.98 17.51
C ARG A 198 0.97 6.96 18.32
N GLY A 199 1.39 5.70 18.36
CA GLY A 199 0.80 4.66 19.21
C GLY A 199 -0.66 4.36 18.89
N GLU A 200 -1.08 4.61 17.65
CA GLU A 200 -2.45 4.40 17.17
C GLU A 200 -2.53 3.09 16.36
N PRO A 201 -2.93 1.97 16.94
CA PRO A 201 -3.06 0.73 16.20
C PRO A 201 -4.23 0.78 15.21
N CYS A 202 -4.10 0.06 14.10
CA CYS A 202 -5.25 -0.31 13.29
C CYS A 202 -5.94 -1.51 13.97
N GLN A 203 -7.22 -1.36 14.37
CA GLN A 203 -7.85 -2.37 15.22
C GLN A 203 -9.36 -2.53 15.04
N ASN A 204 -9.86 -3.72 15.39
CA ASN A 204 -11.27 -4.08 15.28
C ASN A 204 -11.77 -3.90 13.84
N VAL A 205 -11.16 -4.62 12.91
CA VAL A 205 -11.46 -4.53 11.48
C VAL A 205 -12.07 -5.84 11.01
N ILE A 206 -13.14 -5.75 10.24
CA ILE A 206 -13.75 -6.86 9.53
C ILE A 206 -13.60 -6.66 8.03
N VAL A 207 -13.00 -7.63 7.36
CA VAL A 207 -12.86 -7.70 5.89
C VAL A 207 -13.61 -8.94 5.43
N LYS A 208 -14.76 -8.76 4.75
CA LYS A 208 -15.62 -9.89 4.44
C LYS A 208 -16.27 -9.80 3.07
N ASN A 209 -16.39 -10.95 2.40
CA ASN A 209 -17.08 -11.07 1.13
C ASN A 209 -16.53 -10.11 0.06
N ASN A 210 -15.19 -9.99 -0.01
CA ASN A 210 -14.53 -9.15 -1.00
C ASN A 210 -13.87 -10.00 -2.08
N THR A 211 -13.78 -9.44 -3.28
CA THR A 211 -13.03 -10.01 -4.39
C THR A 211 -11.84 -9.12 -4.74
N VAL A 212 -10.66 -9.70 -4.82
CA VAL A 212 -9.45 -9.02 -5.30
C VAL A 212 -9.05 -9.64 -6.64
N LEU A 213 -8.85 -8.81 -7.66
CA LEU A 213 -8.55 -9.27 -9.03
C LEU A 213 -7.06 -9.25 -9.32
N HIS A 214 -6.31 -8.23 -8.89
CA HIS A 214 -4.86 -8.13 -9.00
C HIS A 214 -4.31 -7.38 -7.78
N GLY A 215 -3.00 -7.40 -7.60
CA GLY A 215 -2.28 -6.68 -6.56
C GLY A 215 -1.00 -7.41 -6.16
N HIS A 216 -0.10 -6.72 -5.48
CA HIS A 216 1.07 -7.36 -4.88
C HIS A 216 0.69 -8.25 -3.68
N GLY A 217 -0.43 -7.99 -3.04
CA GLY A 217 -1.03 -8.83 -2.03
C GLY A 217 -2.54 -8.68 -2.00
N GLY A 218 -3.28 -9.76 -1.77
CA GLY A 218 -4.75 -9.74 -1.67
C GLY A 218 -5.21 -9.08 -0.37
N PHE A 219 -4.75 -9.60 0.75
CA PHE A 219 -4.84 -8.99 2.07
C PHE A 219 -3.43 -8.83 2.65
N VAL A 220 -3.12 -7.63 3.10
CA VAL A 220 -1.75 -7.26 3.50
C VAL A 220 -1.74 -6.60 4.87
N VAL A 221 -0.77 -6.94 5.69
CA VAL A 221 -0.42 -6.20 6.90
C VAL A 221 0.99 -5.66 6.74
N GLY A 222 1.13 -4.34 6.82
CA GLY A 222 2.43 -3.66 6.75
C GLY A 222 2.84 -3.23 5.33
N SER A 223 4.16 -2.91 5.15
CA SER A 223 5.26 -2.93 6.15
C SER A 223 5.12 -1.87 7.24
N GLU A 224 4.40 -0.77 7.02
CA GLU A 224 4.19 0.31 7.97
C GLU A 224 3.14 -0.10 9.03
N MET A 225 3.57 -0.83 10.09
CA MET A 225 2.70 -1.36 11.14
C MET A 225 3.19 -1.00 12.55
N SER A 226 3.96 0.09 12.66
CA SER A 226 4.70 0.46 13.88
C SER A 226 3.81 0.86 15.05
N GLY A 227 2.59 1.36 14.79
CA GLY A 227 1.59 1.63 15.83
C GLY A 227 0.83 0.39 16.31
N GLY A 228 1.06 -0.76 15.67
CA GLY A 228 0.39 -2.03 15.98
C GLY A 228 -0.85 -2.31 15.12
N VAL A 229 -1.18 -3.59 14.99
CA VAL A 229 -2.37 -4.09 14.30
C VAL A 229 -3.00 -5.18 15.16
N LYS A 230 -4.29 -5.10 15.47
CA LYS A 230 -4.92 -6.09 16.32
C LYS A 230 -6.42 -6.28 16.09
N ASN A 231 -6.89 -7.48 16.40
CA ASN A 231 -8.31 -7.85 16.29
C ASN A 231 -8.82 -7.64 14.85
N ILE A 232 -8.21 -8.32 13.90
CA ILE A 232 -8.59 -8.27 12.48
C ILE A 232 -9.25 -9.59 12.10
N TYR A 233 -10.40 -9.52 11.44
CA TYR A 233 -11.14 -10.66 10.92
C TYR A 233 -11.24 -10.56 9.41
N VAL A 234 -10.75 -11.59 8.69
CA VAL A 234 -10.81 -11.67 7.23
C VAL A 234 -11.52 -12.95 6.86
N GLU A 235 -12.67 -12.87 6.23
CA GLU A 235 -13.45 -14.04 5.90
C GLU A 235 -14.21 -13.96 4.57
N ASP A 236 -14.47 -15.12 3.98
CA ASP A 236 -15.30 -15.24 2.78
C ASP A 236 -14.78 -14.42 1.60
N CYS A 237 -13.46 -14.30 1.43
CA CYS A 237 -12.85 -13.51 0.36
C CYS A 237 -12.28 -14.39 -0.76
N THR A 238 -12.23 -13.82 -1.97
CA THR A 238 -11.62 -14.46 -3.14
C THR A 238 -10.51 -13.57 -3.71
N PHE A 239 -9.31 -14.13 -3.87
CA PHE A 239 -8.17 -13.43 -4.49
C PHE A 239 -7.80 -14.12 -5.79
N MET A 240 -7.70 -13.37 -6.89
CA MET A 240 -7.42 -13.88 -8.23
C MET A 240 -6.28 -13.09 -8.88
N GLY A 241 -5.16 -13.74 -9.15
CA GLY A 241 -4.05 -13.11 -9.87
C GLY A 241 -3.24 -12.10 -9.05
N THR A 242 -3.37 -12.08 -7.71
CA THR A 242 -2.47 -11.31 -6.85
C THR A 242 -1.11 -12.00 -6.77
N ASP A 243 -0.01 -11.24 -6.70
CA ASP A 243 1.34 -11.82 -6.62
C ASP A 243 1.47 -12.73 -5.38
N VAL A 244 0.89 -12.30 -4.26
CA VAL A 244 0.79 -13.02 -2.98
C VAL A 244 -0.66 -12.99 -2.50
N GLY A 245 -1.14 -14.04 -1.85
CA GLY A 245 -2.50 -14.08 -1.31
C GLY A 245 -2.63 -13.28 0.00
N LEU A 246 -2.14 -13.85 1.08
CA LEU A 246 -2.07 -13.26 2.42
C LEU A 246 -0.61 -12.85 2.69
N ARG A 247 -0.39 -11.55 2.88
CA ARG A 247 0.96 -10.99 2.97
C ARG A 247 1.17 -10.24 4.27
N PHE A 248 2.08 -10.75 5.11
CA PHE A 248 2.51 -10.11 6.35
C PHE A 248 3.95 -9.66 6.19
N LYS A 249 4.18 -8.37 6.21
CA LYS A 249 5.51 -7.81 5.94
C LYS A 249 5.91 -6.79 6.97
N SER A 250 7.16 -6.86 7.42
CA SER A 250 7.80 -5.91 8.31
C SER A 250 9.31 -5.99 8.19
N THR A 251 10.00 -5.18 8.94
CA THR A 251 11.45 -5.22 9.06
C THR A 251 11.86 -4.68 10.42
N ARG A 252 13.08 -5.00 10.85
CA ARG A 252 13.66 -4.40 12.04
C ARG A 252 13.76 -2.88 11.83
N GLY A 253 13.48 -2.10 12.87
CA GLY A 253 13.27 -0.65 12.80
C GLY A 253 11.79 -0.26 12.88
N ARG A 254 10.87 -1.11 12.37
CA ARG A 254 9.42 -0.86 12.47
C ARG A 254 8.92 -0.95 13.90
N GLY A 255 9.33 -1.97 14.64
CA GLY A 255 8.67 -2.28 15.92
C GLY A 255 7.19 -2.63 15.74
N GLY A 256 6.39 -2.37 16.76
CA GLY A 256 4.96 -2.65 16.74
C GLY A 256 4.60 -4.13 16.88
N VAL A 257 3.34 -4.40 17.21
CA VAL A 257 2.81 -5.75 17.41
C VAL A 257 1.61 -5.98 16.50
N VAL A 258 1.67 -7.06 15.73
CA VAL A 258 0.54 -7.59 14.96
C VAL A 258 0.00 -8.80 15.71
N GLU A 259 -1.24 -8.71 16.18
CA GLU A 259 -1.81 -9.77 17.01
C GLU A 259 -3.33 -9.96 16.85
N ASN A 260 -3.79 -11.16 17.18
CA ASN A 260 -5.20 -11.53 17.13
C ASN A 260 -5.78 -11.31 15.71
N ILE A 261 -5.17 -11.94 14.74
CA ILE A 261 -5.60 -11.93 13.34
C ILE A 261 -6.30 -13.27 13.04
N TYR A 262 -7.51 -13.21 12.56
CA TYR A 262 -8.34 -14.38 12.28
C TYR A 262 -8.74 -14.38 10.82
N ILE A 263 -8.26 -15.38 10.06
CA ILE A 263 -8.48 -15.50 8.63
C ILE A 263 -9.15 -16.83 8.35
N ASN A 264 -10.29 -16.80 7.69
CA ASN A 264 -11.07 -17.99 7.43
C ASN A 264 -11.77 -17.96 6.07
N ASN A 265 -11.86 -19.11 5.42
CA ASN A 265 -12.59 -19.29 4.16
C ASN A 265 -12.12 -18.33 3.04
N ILE A 266 -10.84 -18.43 2.66
CA ILE A 266 -10.27 -17.67 1.56
C ILE A 266 -10.03 -18.58 0.36
N ASN A 267 -10.57 -18.19 -0.78
CA ASN A 267 -10.37 -18.87 -2.05
C ASN A 267 -9.37 -18.07 -2.90
N MET A 268 -8.30 -18.73 -3.34
CA MET A 268 -7.24 -18.11 -4.12
C MET A 268 -7.06 -18.83 -5.46
N ILE A 269 -6.88 -18.06 -6.54
CA ILE A 269 -6.74 -18.57 -7.89
C ILE A 269 -5.60 -17.85 -8.60
N ASN A 270 -4.66 -18.63 -9.17
CA ASN A 270 -3.52 -18.09 -9.92
C ASN A 270 -2.71 -17.07 -9.13
N ILE A 271 -2.14 -17.50 -8.03
CA ILE A 271 -1.22 -16.70 -7.20
C ILE A 271 0.21 -17.03 -7.66
N PRO A 272 0.88 -16.16 -8.44
CA PRO A 272 2.19 -16.49 -9.04
C PRO A 272 3.26 -16.85 -8.04
N ASN A 273 3.27 -16.22 -6.88
CA ASN A 273 4.25 -16.51 -5.83
C ASN A 273 3.63 -17.44 -4.77
N GLU A 274 3.31 -16.95 -3.59
CA GLU A 274 2.79 -17.76 -2.48
C GLU A 274 1.40 -17.29 -2.00
N PRO A 275 0.49 -18.22 -1.69
CA PRO A 275 -0.77 -17.87 -1.02
C PRO A 275 -0.57 -17.31 0.39
N LEU A 276 0.55 -17.63 1.06
CA LEU A 276 0.86 -17.15 2.40
C LEU A 276 2.33 -16.74 2.51
N LEU A 277 2.57 -15.48 2.84
CA LEU A 277 3.89 -14.90 3.04
C LEU A 277 4.00 -14.19 4.39
N PHE A 278 4.99 -14.57 5.19
CA PHE A 278 5.51 -13.78 6.31
C PHE A 278 6.93 -13.34 5.98
N ASP A 279 7.14 -12.05 5.77
CA ASP A 279 8.43 -11.46 5.44
C ASP A 279 8.81 -10.40 6.49
N LEU A 280 9.73 -10.76 7.39
CA LEU A 280 10.24 -9.87 8.44
C LEU A 280 11.57 -9.20 8.07
N PHE A 281 12.02 -9.39 6.83
CA PHE A 281 13.21 -8.76 6.24
C PHE A 281 12.84 -7.86 5.05
N TYR A 282 11.61 -7.34 5.04
CA TYR A 282 11.08 -6.55 3.94
C TYR A 282 11.98 -5.36 3.58
N GLY A 283 12.40 -5.28 2.31
CA GLY A 283 13.36 -4.29 1.83
C GLY A 283 14.83 -4.64 2.03
N GLY A 284 15.12 -5.77 2.71
CA GLY A 284 16.44 -6.38 2.77
C GLY A 284 16.63 -7.48 1.72
N LYS A 285 17.80 -8.09 1.67
CA LYS A 285 18.00 -9.30 0.87
C LYS A 285 17.36 -10.48 1.61
N GLY A 286 16.41 -11.16 0.96
CA GLY A 286 15.76 -12.35 1.49
C GLY A 286 16.70 -13.55 1.54
N ALA A 287 16.35 -14.53 2.38
CA ALA A 287 17.07 -15.82 2.41
C ALA A 287 16.93 -16.51 1.04
N GLY A 288 18.02 -16.60 0.29
CA GLY A 288 18.07 -17.13 -1.08
C GLY A 288 18.49 -16.09 -2.14
N GLU A 289 18.50 -14.81 -1.80
CA GLU A 289 19.09 -13.73 -2.60
C GLU A 289 20.46 -13.30 -2.05
N GLU A 290 20.85 -13.85 -0.90
CA GLU A 290 22.14 -13.60 -0.26
C GLU A 290 23.24 -14.39 -0.99
N SER A 291 24.39 -13.74 -1.21
CA SER A 291 25.61 -14.45 -1.61
C SER A 291 26.09 -15.37 -0.47
N GLU A 292 26.91 -16.40 -0.79
CA GLU A 292 27.54 -17.25 0.25
C GLU A 292 28.30 -16.40 1.29
N GLU A 293 28.87 -15.28 0.89
CA GLU A 293 29.60 -14.35 1.76
C GLU A 293 28.64 -13.59 2.69
N ASP A 294 27.48 -13.13 2.20
CA ASP A 294 26.43 -12.51 3.01
C ASP A 294 25.88 -13.51 4.04
N LEU A 295 25.64 -14.75 3.63
CA LEU A 295 25.18 -15.84 4.49
C LEU A 295 26.21 -16.14 5.60
N LEU A 296 27.49 -16.24 5.24
CA LEU A 296 28.60 -16.51 6.17
C LEU A 296 28.76 -15.36 7.19
N ASN A 297 28.62 -14.12 6.74
CA ASN A 297 28.67 -12.92 7.57
C ASN A 297 27.49 -12.88 8.52
N ARG A 298 26.28 -13.22 8.06
CA ARG A 298 25.08 -13.32 8.90
C ARG A 298 25.21 -14.40 9.97
N MET A 299 25.78 -15.55 9.63
CA MET A 299 26.06 -16.63 10.60
C MET A 299 27.09 -16.26 11.66
N LYS A 300 28.02 -15.35 11.34
CA LYS A 300 29.05 -14.84 12.27
C LYS A 300 28.52 -13.67 13.11
N THR A 301 27.46 -12.99 12.69
CA THR A 301 26.92 -11.83 13.40
C THR A 301 25.98 -12.31 14.50
N SER A 302 26.20 -11.86 15.73
CA SER A 302 25.26 -12.15 16.82
C SER A 302 23.86 -11.61 16.47
N ILE A 303 22.82 -12.40 16.76
CA ILE A 303 21.43 -11.96 16.59
C ILE A 303 21.25 -10.67 17.40
N PRO A 304 20.86 -9.56 16.79
CA PRO A 304 20.65 -8.30 17.51
C PRO A 304 19.60 -8.50 18.62
N PRO A 305 19.76 -7.82 19.78
CA PRO A 305 18.79 -7.93 20.86
C PRO A 305 17.39 -7.48 20.44
N VAL A 306 16.37 -8.03 21.08
CA VAL A 306 14.98 -7.57 20.92
C VAL A 306 14.86 -6.19 21.57
N THR A 307 14.36 -5.21 20.82
CA THR A 307 14.14 -3.84 21.26
C THR A 307 12.73 -3.40 20.86
N GLU A 308 12.36 -2.16 21.16
CA GLU A 308 11.10 -1.56 20.69
C GLU A 308 10.99 -1.48 19.17
N GLU A 309 12.12 -1.54 18.46
CA GLU A 309 12.20 -1.55 16.99
C GLU A 309 12.02 -2.95 16.38
N THR A 310 11.94 -3.98 17.21
CA THR A 310 11.74 -5.36 16.73
C THR A 310 10.25 -5.62 16.55
N PRO A 311 9.77 -5.86 15.32
CA PRO A 311 8.38 -6.17 15.08
C PRO A 311 8.02 -7.54 15.65
N ALA A 312 6.77 -7.69 16.11
CA ALA A 312 6.26 -8.94 16.61
C ALA A 312 4.95 -9.33 15.94
N PHE A 313 4.86 -10.58 15.49
CA PHE A 313 3.66 -11.19 14.93
C PHE A 313 3.25 -12.36 15.82
N ARG A 314 2.02 -12.35 16.35
CA ARG A 314 1.55 -13.40 17.24
C ARG A 314 0.04 -13.60 17.20
N ASN A 315 -0.45 -14.76 17.62
CA ASN A 315 -1.87 -15.09 17.64
C ASN A 315 -2.55 -14.88 16.28
N ILE A 316 -1.95 -15.44 15.22
CA ILE A 316 -2.48 -15.38 13.86
C ILE A 316 -3.07 -16.75 13.54
N HIS A 317 -4.37 -16.78 13.31
CA HIS A 317 -5.16 -17.99 13.05
C HIS A 317 -5.64 -17.97 11.61
N ILE A 318 -5.22 -18.96 10.82
CA ILE A 318 -5.56 -19.08 9.40
C ILE A 318 -6.18 -20.47 9.19
N SER A 319 -7.39 -20.51 8.64
CA SER A 319 -8.14 -21.74 8.42
C SER A 319 -8.95 -21.70 7.12
N ASN A 320 -9.27 -22.88 6.60
CA ASN A 320 -10.10 -23.05 5.40
C ASN A 320 -9.59 -22.22 4.19
N ILE A 321 -8.31 -22.36 3.90
CA ILE A 321 -7.67 -21.70 2.75
C ILE A 321 -7.57 -22.68 1.59
N VAL A 322 -8.07 -22.28 0.43
CA VAL A 322 -7.93 -23.03 -0.81
C VAL A 322 -7.18 -22.18 -1.82
N CYS A 323 -6.09 -22.69 -2.37
CA CYS A 323 -5.36 -22.05 -3.46
C CYS A 323 -5.22 -23.01 -4.64
N ARG A 324 -5.61 -22.54 -5.83
CA ARG A 324 -5.42 -23.24 -7.09
C ARG A 324 -4.48 -22.45 -7.98
N GLY A 325 -3.31 -23.03 -8.25
CA GLY A 325 -2.26 -22.41 -9.06
C GLY A 325 -1.43 -21.41 -8.25
N SER A 326 -0.31 -21.88 -7.68
CA SER A 326 0.66 -21.05 -7.01
C SER A 326 2.09 -21.54 -7.31
N GLY A 327 3.05 -20.63 -7.21
CA GLY A 327 4.47 -20.95 -7.40
C GLY A 327 5.02 -21.81 -6.26
N ARG A 328 4.61 -21.52 -5.03
CA ARG A 328 4.92 -22.30 -3.82
C ARG A 328 3.80 -22.15 -2.79
N ALA A 329 3.78 -23.03 -1.79
CA ALA A 329 2.67 -23.09 -0.84
C ALA A 329 2.69 -21.96 0.18
N MET A 330 3.85 -21.69 0.77
CA MET A 330 4.04 -20.62 1.76
C MET A 330 5.52 -20.26 1.90
N PHE A 331 5.78 -19.05 2.40
CA PHE A 331 7.14 -18.59 2.65
C PHE A 331 7.20 -17.78 3.95
N PHE A 332 8.19 -18.11 4.76
CA PHE A 332 8.51 -17.43 6.02
C PHE A 332 9.96 -16.96 5.95
N ASN A 333 10.19 -15.67 6.05
CA ASN A 333 11.51 -15.03 5.94
C ASN A 333 11.83 -14.14 7.14
#